data_345b1672101b7782a9a74016d66fa7f6
#
_entry.id   345b1672101b7782a9a74016d66fa7f6
#
_cell.length_a   1.000
_cell.length_b   1.000
_cell.length_c   1.000
_cell.angle_alpha   90.00
_cell.angle_beta   90.00
_cell.angle_gamma   90.00
#
_symmetry.space_group_name_H-M   'P 1'
#
loop_
_entity.id
_entity.type
_entity.pdbx_description
1 polymer ?
#
loop_
_entity_poly.entity_id
_entity_poly.type
_entity_poly.pdbx_seq_one_letter_code
_entity_poly.pdbx_strand_id
1 'polypeptide(L)'
;MSQAPTPADLEVGQPAPGFELRYATKESIARETLKLSDFLGKRNVVLAFYPADWSSGCTKEVCTMRDDFSNLDKLNAEILAISGDYVFSHYEWAKHHNLPFKLLSDHLHDVAKAYNSYNPESGMNRRTMFVVDKQGKLAYIDMQYSVGDDADFTRLKDALETLK
;
A
#
# COMPACT_ATOMS: atom_id res chain seq x y z
N MET A 1 -32.76 -5.62 -7.81
CA MET A 1 -31.62 -5.05 -7.03
C MET A 1 -30.32 -5.70 -7.51
N SER A 2 -29.47 -4.91 -8.12
CA SER A 2 -28.13 -5.37 -8.47
C SER A 2 -27.36 -5.57 -7.18
N GLN A 3 -27.06 -6.80 -6.81
CA GLN A 3 -26.06 -7.06 -5.77
C GLN A 3 -24.74 -6.50 -6.28
N ALA A 4 -24.10 -5.65 -5.47
CA ALA A 4 -22.73 -5.29 -5.73
C ALA A 4 -21.94 -6.60 -5.91
N PRO A 5 -21.10 -6.72 -6.95
CA PRO A 5 -20.33 -7.94 -7.14
C PRO A 5 -19.55 -8.23 -5.87
N THR A 6 -19.68 -9.45 -5.36
CA THR A 6 -18.80 -9.94 -4.30
C THR A 6 -17.39 -9.72 -4.80
N PRO A 7 -16.49 -9.11 -3.99
CA PRO A 7 -15.12 -8.95 -4.43
C PRO A 7 -14.58 -10.31 -4.85
N ALA A 8 -14.18 -10.43 -6.10
CA ALA A 8 -13.56 -11.66 -6.58
C ALA A 8 -12.32 -11.93 -5.75
N ASP A 9 -12.05 -13.20 -5.41
CA ASP A 9 -10.81 -13.58 -4.77
C ASP A 9 -9.63 -13.11 -5.63
N LEU A 10 -8.70 -12.39 -5.01
CA LEU A 10 -7.52 -11.89 -5.71
C LEU A 10 -6.49 -13.00 -5.83
N GLU A 11 -5.94 -13.16 -7.03
CA GLU A 11 -4.93 -14.19 -7.32
C GLU A 11 -3.72 -13.56 -8.01
N VAL A 12 -2.55 -14.11 -7.75
CA VAL A 12 -1.33 -13.75 -8.46
C VAL A 12 -1.52 -14.03 -9.95
N GLY A 13 -1.12 -13.07 -10.78
CA GLY A 13 -1.28 -13.13 -12.24
C GLY A 13 -2.50 -12.41 -12.78
N GLN A 14 -3.47 -12.06 -11.92
CA GLN A 14 -4.65 -11.30 -12.32
C GLN A 14 -4.36 -9.80 -12.37
N PRO A 15 -5.09 -9.03 -13.18
CA PRO A 15 -4.99 -7.57 -13.15
C PRO A 15 -5.29 -7.03 -11.76
N ALA A 16 -4.44 -6.13 -11.27
CA ALA A 16 -4.68 -5.45 -10.00
C ALA A 16 -5.83 -4.45 -10.16
N PRO A 17 -6.76 -4.38 -9.19
CA PRO A 17 -7.80 -3.35 -9.20
C PRO A 17 -7.21 -1.95 -9.30
N GLY A 18 -7.66 -1.16 -10.28
CA GLY A 18 -7.22 0.22 -10.47
C GLY A 18 -7.80 1.14 -9.41
N PHE A 19 -7.14 2.27 -9.17
CA PHE A 19 -7.64 3.27 -8.23
C PHE A 19 -7.06 4.64 -8.55
N GLU A 20 -7.71 5.65 -7.99
CA GLU A 20 -7.26 7.05 -8.01
C GLU A 20 -7.54 7.64 -6.63
N LEU A 21 -6.49 8.07 -5.92
CA LEU A 21 -6.58 8.55 -4.54
C LEU A 21 -5.78 9.83 -4.33
N ARG A 22 -6.24 10.67 -3.40
CA ARG A 22 -5.43 11.76 -2.87
C ARG A 22 -4.30 11.20 -2.02
N TYR A 23 -3.21 11.96 -1.93
CA TYR A 23 -2.05 11.51 -1.18
C TYR A 23 -1.28 12.68 -0.56
N ALA A 24 -0.40 12.33 0.37
CA ALA A 24 0.55 13.25 0.96
C ALA A 24 1.93 12.62 1.03
N THR A 25 2.94 13.47 1.10
CA THR A 25 4.32 13.11 1.38
C THR A 25 4.78 13.88 2.61
N LYS A 26 6.01 13.67 3.06
CA LYS A 26 6.58 14.46 4.17
C LYS A 26 6.79 15.94 3.80
N GLU A 27 6.81 16.27 2.51
CA GLU A 27 7.01 17.64 2.02
C GLU A 27 5.69 18.41 1.86
N SER A 28 4.62 17.73 1.46
CA SER A 28 3.37 18.44 1.15
C SER A 28 2.18 17.49 1.03
N ILE A 29 0.99 18.11 1.09
CA ILE A 29 -0.25 17.47 0.68
C ILE A 29 -0.41 17.74 -0.80
N ALA A 30 -0.47 16.68 -1.62
CA ALA A 30 -0.59 16.80 -3.05
C ALA A 30 -1.95 17.37 -3.46
N ARG A 31 -1.96 18.25 -4.46
CA ARG A 31 -3.20 18.80 -5.03
C ARG A 31 -3.82 17.85 -6.04
N GLU A 32 -2.97 17.13 -6.77
CA GLU A 32 -3.36 16.11 -7.74
C GLU A 32 -3.66 14.79 -7.05
N THR A 33 -4.38 13.92 -7.73
CA THR A 33 -4.57 12.53 -7.31
C THR A 33 -3.49 11.64 -7.92
N LEU A 34 -3.34 10.44 -7.36
CA LEU A 34 -2.42 9.43 -7.85
C LEU A 34 -3.23 8.22 -8.32
N LYS A 35 -2.91 7.74 -9.52
CA LYS A 35 -3.52 6.54 -10.11
C LYS A 35 -2.52 5.39 -10.12
N LEU A 36 -2.99 4.17 -9.88
CA LEU A 36 -2.13 3.00 -10.01
C LEU A 36 -1.52 2.93 -11.43
N SER A 37 -2.30 3.30 -12.45
CA SER A 37 -1.85 3.30 -13.85
C SER A 37 -0.68 4.26 -14.12
N ASP A 38 -0.40 5.22 -13.24
CA ASP A 38 0.73 6.15 -13.42
C ASP A 38 2.08 5.42 -13.41
N PHE A 39 2.14 4.22 -12.84
CA PHE A 39 3.36 3.42 -12.73
C PHE A 39 3.50 2.34 -13.78
N LEU A 40 2.48 2.13 -14.62
CA LEU A 40 2.51 1.11 -15.67
C LEU A 40 3.70 1.31 -16.62
N GLY A 41 4.46 0.23 -16.82
CA GLY A 41 5.64 0.24 -17.67
C GLY A 41 6.86 0.92 -17.05
N LYS A 42 6.76 1.45 -15.82
CA LYS A 42 7.81 2.25 -15.19
C LYS A 42 8.40 1.56 -13.96
N ARG A 43 7.55 1.22 -12.99
CA ARG A 43 7.98 0.65 -11.70
C ARG A 43 7.03 -0.44 -11.24
N ASN A 44 7.57 -1.38 -10.47
CA ASN A 44 6.75 -2.28 -9.66
C ASN A 44 6.23 -1.49 -8.46
N VAL A 45 5.01 -1.80 -8.01
CA VAL A 45 4.35 -1.04 -6.94
C VAL A 45 4.08 -1.95 -5.76
N VAL A 46 4.52 -1.51 -4.58
CA VAL A 46 4.14 -2.15 -3.30
C VAL A 46 2.94 -1.40 -2.76
N LEU A 47 1.83 -2.11 -2.54
CA LEU A 47 0.64 -1.57 -1.89
C LEU A 47 0.61 -2.09 -0.46
N ALA A 48 0.84 -1.21 0.50
CA ALA A 48 0.83 -1.54 1.92
C ALA A 48 -0.45 -0.97 2.55
N PHE A 49 -1.48 -1.82 2.69
CA PHE A 49 -2.69 -1.46 3.42
C PHE A 49 -2.44 -1.62 4.92
N TYR A 50 -2.79 -0.61 5.69
CA TYR A 50 -2.60 -0.61 7.14
C TYR A 50 -3.79 0.04 7.85
N PRO A 51 -4.01 -0.29 9.15
CA PRO A 51 -5.19 0.20 9.88
C PRO A 51 -5.26 1.71 10.07
N ALA A 52 -4.23 2.34 10.63
CA ALA A 52 -4.32 3.75 11.02
C ALA A 52 -2.96 4.39 11.22
N ASP A 53 -2.84 5.65 10.80
CA ASP A 53 -1.70 6.50 11.15
C ASP A 53 -1.54 6.55 12.68
N TRP A 54 -0.32 6.75 13.14
CA TRP A 54 0.05 6.95 14.56
C TRP A 54 -0.09 5.70 15.45
N SER A 55 -0.70 4.59 14.98
CA SER A 55 -0.72 3.36 15.77
C SER A 55 0.70 2.77 15.87
N SER A 56 1.00 2.10 16.97
CA SER A 56 2.35 1.58 17.24
C SER A 56 2.80 0.55 16.20
N GLY A 57 1.92 -0.38 15.80
CA GLY A 57 2.23 -1.39 14.78
C GLY A 57 2.42 -0.79 13.40
N CYS A 58 1.57 0.16 13.01
CA CYS A 58 1.68 0.82 11.70
C CYS A 58 2.93 1.71 11.65
N THR A 59 3.27 2.38 12.74
CA THR A 59 4.50 3.15 12.84
C THR A 59 5.72 2.26 12.66
N LYS A 60 5.75 1.10 13.30
CA LYS A 60 6.83 0.12 13.14
C LYS A 60 6.94 -0.36 11.68
N GLU A 61 5.82 -0.65 11.02
CA GLU A 61 5.79 -1.08 9.64
C GLU A 61 6.42 -0.06 8.69
N VAL A 62 5.94 1.19 8.74
CA VAL A 62 6.46 2.23 7.83
C VAL A 62 7.90 2.63 8.16
N CYS A 63 8.29 2.59 9.43
CA CYS A 63 9.68 2.87 9.81
C CYS A 63 10.63 1.76 9.34
N THR A 64 10.18 0.50 9.34
CA THR A 64 10.96 -0.61 8.75
C THR A 64 11.18 -0.40 7.25
N MET A 65 10.14 -0.01 6.52
CA MET A 65 10.25 0.29 5.08
C MET A 65 11.12 1.53 4.84
N ARG A 66 10.99 2.56 5.68
CA ARG A 66 11.83 3.76 5.62
C ARG A 66 13.31 3.41 5.76
N ASP A 67 13.64 2.60 6.75
CA ASP A 67 15.04 2.28 7.07
C ASP A 67 15.68 1.42 5.97
N ASP A 68 14.88 0.69 5.20
CA ASP A 68 15.35 -0.14 4.08
C ASP A 68 15.01 0.48 2.70
N PHE A 69 14.59 1.75 2.68
CA PHE A 69 14.07 2.38 1.46
C PHE A 69 15.07 2.36 0.30
N SER A 70 16.35 2.60 0.57
CA SER A 70 17.34 2.60 -0.50
C SER A 70 17.46 1.24 -1.20
N ASN A 71 17.32 0.14 -0.46
CA ASN A 71 17.31 -1.20 -1.03
C ASN A 71 16.04 -1.45 -1.84
N LEU A 72 14.87 -1.03 -1.33
CA LEU A 72 13.60 -1.15 -2.04
C LEU A 72 13.61 -0.34 -3.34
N ASP A 73 14.20 0.85 -3.32
CA ASP A 73 14.32 1.69 -4.51
C ASP A 73 15.21 1.02 -5.58
N LYS A 74 16.31 0.38 -5.16
CA LYS A 74 17.17 -0.40 -6.06
C LYS A 74 16.46 -1.58 -6.68
N LEU A 75 15.42 -2.11 -6.05
CA LEU A 75 14.57 -3.16 -6.60
C LEU A 75 13.49 -2.61 -7.55
N ASN A 76 13.57 -1.33 -7.90
CA ASN A 76 12.63 -0.64 -8.78
C ASN A 76 11.20 -0.67 -8.22
N ALA A 77 11.06 -0.50 -6.92
CA ALA A 77 9.79 -0.54 -6.23
C ALA A 77 9.32 0.86 -5.80
N GLU A 78 8.09 1.19 -6.16
CA GLU A 78 7.37 2.35 -5.60
C GLU A 78 6.53 1.86 -4.44
N ILE A 79 6.65 2.52 -3.27
CA ILE A 79 5.87 2.14 -2.09
C ILE A 79 4.70 3.10 -1.94
N LEU A 80 3.50 2.55 -1.90
CA LEU A 80 2.26 3.28 -1.63
C LEU A 80 1.63 2.70 -0.37
N ALA A 81 1.65 3.46 0.72
CA ALA A 81 0.99 3.07 1.96
C ALA A 81 -0.43 3.63 1.97
N ILE A 82 -1.43 2.80 2.31
CA ILE A 82 -2.84 3.14 2.11
C ILE A 82 -3.62 2.87 3.39
N SER A 83 -4.30 3.90 3.90
CA SER A 83 -5.27 3.77 4.98
C SER A 83 -6.48 4.68 4.74
N GLY A 84 -7.49 4.58 5.61
CA GLY A 84 -8.65 5.45 5.58
C GLY A 84 -8.41 6.84 6.18
N ASP A 85 -7.24 7.11 6.71
CA ASP A 85 -6.91 8.41 7.28
C ASP A 85 -6.90 9.51 6.20
N TYR A 86 -7.21 10.73 6.60
CA TYR A 86 -7.14 11.88 5.69
C TYR A 86 -5.70 12.28 5.37
N VAL A 87 -5.52 12.98 4.26
CA VAL A 87 -4.21 13.47 3.81
C VAL A 87 -3.54 14.40 4.85
N PHE A 88 -4.32 15.06 5.68
CA PHE A 88 -3.78 15.93 6.75
C PHE A 88 -3.04 15.11 7.82
N SER A 89 -3.62 13.99 8.24
CA SER A 89 -2.95 13.06 9.15
C SER A 89 -1.72 12.44 8.49
N HIS A 90 -1.86 11.98 7.25
CA HIS A 90 -0.76 11.41 6.47
C HIS A 90 0.44 12.36 6.39
N TYR A 91 0.18 13.64 6.07
CA TYR A 91 1.23 14.64 5.96
C TYR A 91 2.02 14.80 7.27
N GLU A 92 1.31 14.97 8.38
CA GLU A 92 1.97 15.15 9.69
C GLU A 92 2.70 13.88 10.12
N TRP A 93 2.12 12.72 9.88
CA TRP A 93 2.74 11.43 10.22
C TRP A 93 4.00 11.16 9.37
N ALA A 94 3.93 11.41 8.07
CA ALA A 94 5.07 11.28 7.18
C ALA A 94 6.21 12.23 7.56
N LYS A 95 5.87 13.45 7.92
CA LYS A 95 6.84 14.47 8.36
C LYS A 95 7.49 14.08 9.68
N HIS A 96 6.69 13.63 10.64
CA HIS A 96 7.18 13.23 11.95
C HIS A 96 8.18 12.06 11.89
N HIS A 97 7.90 11.07 11.06
CA HIS A 97 8.74 9.89 10.89
C HIS A 97 9.70 9.96 9.71
N ASN A 98 9.76 11.08 9.00
CA ASN A 98 10.62 11.26 7.83
C ASN A 98 10.43 10.15 6.77
N LEU A 99 9.17 9.88 6.43
CA LEU A 99 8.84 8.81 5.48
C LEU A 99 9.14 9.24 4.04
N PRO A 100 9.93 8.47 3.28
CA PRO A 100 10.34 8.84 1.92
C PRO A 100 9.36 8.41 0.82
N PHE A 101 8.21 7.85 1.17
CA PHE A 101 7.23 7.35 0.22
C PHE A 101 5.87 8.04 0.40
N LYS A 102 4.95 7.76 -0.52
CA LYS A 102 3.62 8.37 -0.57
C LYS A 102 2.63 7.65 0.34
N LEU A 103 1.78 8.42 1.00
CA LEU A 103 0.68 7.92 1.84
C LEU A 103 -0.64 8.31 1.18
N LEU A 104 -1.42 7.31 0.78
CA LEU A 104 -2.66 7.48 0.04
C LEU A 104 -3.86 7.43 0.99
N SER A 105 -4.81 8.33 0.77
CA SER A 105 -6.02 8.44 1.59
C SER A 105 -7.20 7.75 0.89
N ASP A 106 -7.58 6.58 1.40
CA ASP A 106 -8.73 5.80 0.96
C ASP A 106 -9.87 5.99 1.99
N HIS A 107 -10.35 7.22 2.10
CA HIS A 107 -11.24 7.62 3.19
C HIS A 107 -12.51 6.77 3.27
N LEU A 108 -13.10 6.41 2.14
CA LEU A 108 -14.31 5.58 2.11
C LEU A 108 -14.00 4.08 2.09
N HIS A 109 -12.73 3.70 2.13
CA HIS A 109 -12.27 2.31 2.07
C HIS A 109 -12.65 1.55 0.80
N ASP A 110 -13.00 2.25 -0.29
CA ASP A 110 -13.41 1.60 -1.54
C ASP A 110 -12.27 0.78 -2.15
N VAL A 111 -11.06 1.30 -2.11
CA VAL A 111 -9.87 0.58 -2.61
C VAL A 111 -9.54 -0.60 -1.70
N ALA A 112 -9.59 -0.41 -0.39
CA ALA A 112 -9.36 -1.51 0.55
C ALA A 112 -10.38 -2.64 0.35
N LYS A 113 -11.65 -2.30 0.08
CA LYS A 113 -12.68 -3.29 -0.23
C LYS A 113 -12.36 -4.05 -1.51
N ALA A 114 -11.91 -3.35 -2.56
CA ALA A 114 -11.52 -3.98 -3.83
C ALA A 114 -10.34 -4.95 -3.66
N TYR A 115 -9.47 -4.70 -2.69
CA TYR A 115 -8.33 -5.54 -2.36
C TYR A 115 -8.58 -6.50 -1.19
N ASN A 116 -9.84 -6.71 -0.78
CA ASN A 116 -10.23 -7.56 0.34
C ASN A 116 -9.49 -7.22 1.65
N SER A 117 -9.13 -5.97 1.81
CA SER A 117 -8.28 -5.47 2.90
C SER A 117 -9.03 -4.59 3.89
N TYR A 118 -10.35 -4.51 3.79
CA TYR A 118 -11.18 -3.75 4.73
C TYR A 118 -11.80 -4.68 5.77
N ASN A 119 -11.75 -4.25 7.04
CA ASN A 119 -12.40 -4.97 8.14
C ASN A 119 -13.63 -4.18 8.60
N PRO A 120 -14.85 -4.61 8.27
CA PRO A 120 -16.07 -3.89 8.66
C PRO A 120 -16.33 -3.90 10.16
N GLU A 121 -15.78 -4.84 10.90
CA GLU A 121 -15.94 -4.89 12.36
C GLU A 121 -15.19 -3.76 13.05
N SER A 122 -13.99 -3.43 12.58
CA SER A 122 -13.17 -2.35 13.15
C SER A 122 -13.36 -1.01 12.44
N GLY A 123 -13.86 -1.01 11.20
CA GLY A 123 -13.90 0.18 10.35
C GLY A 123 -12.53 0.61 9.83
N MET A 124 -11.54 -0.24 9.96
CA MET A 124 -10.16 0.03 9.52
C MET A 124 -9.70 -1.03 8.52
N ASN A 125 -8.58 -0.77 7.86
CA ASN A 125 -7.97 -1.76 6.99
C ASN A 125 -7.36 -2.90 7.82
N ARG A 126 -7.34 -4.07 7.21
CA ARG A 126 -6.45 -5.16 7.62
C ARG A 126 -5.03 -4.80 7.20
N ARG A 127 -4.05 -5.46 7.82
CA ARG A 127 -2.66 -5.28 7.42
C ARG A 127 -2.33 -6.28 6.32
N THR A 128 -2.30 -5.79 5.09
CA THR A 128 -2.07 -6.60 3.89
C THR A 128 -0.99 -5.96 3.02
N MET A 129 -0.38 -6.79 2.18
CA MET A 129 0.70 -6.35 1.31
C MET A 129 0.52 -6.95 -0.08
N PHE A 130 0.63 -6.11 -1.11
CA PHE A 130 0.52 -6.53 -2.50
C PHE A 130 1.70 -5.97 -3.29
N VAL A 131 2.13 -6.70 -4.31
CA VAL A 131 3.03 -6.16 -5.32
C VAL A 131 2.32 -6.21 -6.66
N VAL A 132 2.29 -5.08 -7.35
CA VAL A 132 1.76 -4.95 -8.70
C VAL A 132 2.96 -4.78 -9.64
N ASP A 133 3.07 -5.62 -10.66
CA ASP A 133 4.17 -5.54 -11.61
C ASP A 133 3.97 -4.41 -12.64
N LYS A 134 4.96 -4.20 -13.49
CA LYS A 134 4.93 -3.14 -14.52
C LYS A 134 3.81 -3.32 -15.55
N GLN A 135 3.26 -4.52 -15.67
CA GLN A 135 2.14 -4.82 -16.57
C GLN A 135 0.78 -4.62 -15.89
N GLY A 136 0.78 -4.20 -14.61
CA GLY A 136 -0.45 -3.98 -13.85
C GLY A 136 -1.06 -5.23 -13.27
N LYS A 137 -0.30 -6.31 -13.18
CA LYS A 137 -0.78 -7.59 -12.61
C LYS A 137 -0.28 -7.79 -11.19
N LEU A 138 -1.10 -8.46 -10.37
CA LEU A 138 -0.68 -8.86 -9.03
C LEU A 138 0.44 -9.89 -9.12
N ALA A 139 1.59 -9.58 -8.55
CA ALA A 139 2.76 -10.44 -8.53
C ALA A 139 3.01 -11.08 -7.16
N TYR A 140 2.45 -10.51 -6.10
CA TYR A 140 2.60 -10.99 -4.73
C TYR A 140 1.41 -10.55 -3.89
N ILE A 141 0.93 -11.44 -3.02
CA ILE A 141 -0.20 -11.17 -2.12
C ILE A 141 0.12 -11.72 -0.73
N ASP A 142 0.04 -10.87 0.28
CA ASP A 142 0.12 -11.27 1.69
C ASP A 142 -1.07 -10.66 2.43
N MET A 143 -2.06 -11.51 2.76
CA MET A 143 -3.29 -11.08 3.42
C MET A 143 -3.16 -10.98 4.94
N GLN A 144 -2.03 -11.39 5.51
CA GLN A 144 -1.77 -11.39 6.95
C GLN A 144 -0.34 -10.94 7.24
N TYR A 145 0.00 -9.75 6.72
CA TYR A 145 1.34 -9.19 6.92
C TYR A 145 1.57 -8.86 8.41
N SER A 146 2.65 -9.38 8.98
CA SER A 146 3.01 -9.17 10.38
C SER A 146 4.21 -8.25 10.50
N VAL A 147 4.08 -7.18 11.27
CA VAL A 147 5.18 -6.24 11.53
C VAL A 147 6.17 -6.74 12.58
N GLY A 148 5.79 -7.75 13.35
CA GLY A 148 6.65 -8.37 14.35
C GLY A 148 7.51 -9.50 13.81
N ASP A 149 7.36 -9.85 12.55
CA ASP A 149 8.05 -10.97 11.90
C ASP A 149 8.83 -10.47 10.69
N ASP A 150 10.16 -10.45 10.82
CA ASP A 150 11.05 -10.05 9.73
C ASP A 150 10.91 -10.95 8.49
N ALA A 151 10.38 -12.17 8.65
CA ALA A 151 10.16 -13.09 7.54
C ALA A 151 9.15 -12.55 6.53
N ASP A 152 8.10 -11.84 6.97
CA ASP A 152 7.12 -11.26 6.05
C ASP A 152 7.75 -10.16 5.19
N PHE A 153 8.55 -9.31 5.79
CA PHE A 153 9.28 -8.28 5.06
C PHE A 153 10.32 -8.88 4.11
N THR A 154 11.00 -9.93 4.51
CA THR A 154 11.96 -10.66 3.66
C THR A 154 11.26 -11.28 2.45
N ARG A 155 10.09 -11.90 2.64
CA ARG A 155 9.30 -12.46 1.53
C ARG A 155 8.87 -11.40 0.54
N LEU A 156 8.49 -10.20 1.01
CA LEU A 156 8.16 -9.07 0.15
C LEU A 156 9.36 -8.67 -0.71
N LYS A 157 10.54 -8.54 -0.11
CA LYS A 157 11.76 -8.18 -0.84
C LYS A 157 12.15 -9.27 -1.85
N ASP A 158 12.03 -10.53 -1.49
CA ASP A 158 12.30 -11.65 -2.39
C ASP A 158 11.37 -11.62 -3.60
N ALA A 159 10.09 -11.32 -3.40
CA ALA A 159 9.14 -11.18 -4.50
C ALA A 159 9.54 -10.03 -5.44
N LEU A 160 9.97 -8.90 -4.91
CA LEU A 160 10.47 -7.77 -5.71
C LEU A 160 11.74 -8.13 -6.47
N GLU A 161 12.64 -8.88 -5.87
CA GLU A 161 13.87 -9.32 -6.50
C GLU A 161 13.61 -10.15 -7.76
N THR A 162 12.58 -10.99 -7.76
CA THR A 162 12.22 -11.81 -8.92
C THR A 162 11.64 -10.98 -10.08
N LEU A 163 11.19 -9.76 -9.82
CA LEU A 163 10.60 -8.86 -10.83
C LEU A 163 11.63 -7.88 -11.41
N LYS A 164 12.81 -7.87 -10.89
CA LYS A 164 13.87 -6.95 -11.25
C LYS A 164 14.35 -7.13 -12.69
#